data_1eca4ccd51c188abd6103c0b6a28b8cd
#
_entry.id   1eca4ccd51c188abd6103c0b6a28b8cd
#
_cell.length_a   1.000
_cell.length_b   1.000
_cell.length_c   1.000
_cell.angle_alpha   90.00
_cell.angle_beta   90.00
_cell.angle_gamma   90.00
#
_symmetry.space_group_name_H-M   'P 1'
#
loop_
_entity.id
_entity.type
_entity.pdbx_description
1 polymer ?
#
loop_
_entity_poly.entity_id
_entity_poly.type
_entity_poly.pdbx_seq_one_letter_code
_entity_poly.pdbx_strand_id
1 'polypeptide(L)'
;MPRILAVTGGVGGAKLASGLASVLDPSDLAFAVNTGDDFEHLGLKISPDIDSLTYALAGINNTETGWGRKGESWNFLTALKELGGDTWFQLGDKDLALHLHRTNMLNEGKTLTEATEAIATKLGIRHPI
;
A
#
# COMPACT_ATOMS: atom_id res chain seq x y z
N MET A 1 -20.47 13.03 -2.15
CA MET A 1 -19.52 13.35 -3.25
C MET A 1 -18.34 14.10 -2.68
N PRO A 2 -17.10 13.60 -2.81
CA PRO A 2 -15.93 14.34 -2.34
C PRO A 2 -15.81 15.69 -3.03
N ARG A 3 -15.42 16.71 -2.27
CA ARG A 3 -15.18 18.07 -2.83
C ARG A 3 -13.74 18.24 -3.26
N ILE A 4 -12.84 17.43 -2.73
CA ILE A 4 -11.41 17.47 -3.02
C ILE A 4 -10.94 16.09 -3.44
N LEU A 5 -10.31 16.03 -4.60
CA LEU A 5 -9.59 14.85 -5.08
C LEU A 5 -8.10 15.15 -5.02
N ALA A 6 -7.39 14.47 -4.14
CA ALA A 6 -5.94 14.58 -4.05
C ALA A 6 -5.29 13.55 -4.97
N VAL A 7 -4.53 14.03 -5.95
CA VAL A 7 -3.72 13.16 -6.81
C VAL A 7 -2.36 12.99 -6.15
N THR A 8 -1.98 11.77 -5.84
CA THR A 8 -0.82 11.49 -4.99
C THR A 8 0.04 10.35 -5.54
N GLY A 9 1.30 10.35 -5.15
CA GLY A 9 2.26 9.31 -5.46
C GLY A 9 3.52 9.46 -4.61
N GLY A 10 4.22 8.35 -4.38
CA GLY A 10 5.46 8.30 -3.61
C GLY A 10 5.28 8.58 -2.12
N VAL A 11 6.41 8.62 -1.41
CA VAL A 11 6.46 8.83 0.05
C VAL A 11 6.04 10.25 0.42
N GLY A 12 6.45 11.25 -0.36
CA GLY A 12 6.06 12.66 -0.14
C GLY A 12 4.56 12.87 -0.31
N GLY A 13 3.97 12.25 -1.33
CA GLY A 13 2.53 12.26 -1.55
C GLY A 13 1.75 11.60 -0.42
N ALA A 14 2.27 10.50 0.12
CA ALA A 14 1.66 9.82 1.27
C ALA A 14 1.66 10.70 2.53
N LYS A 15 2.73 11.45 2.77
CA LYS A 15 2.80 12.40 3.90
C LYS A 15 1.77 13.52 3.77
N LEU A 16 1.65 14.12 2.59
CA LEU A 16 0.65 15.14 2.32
C LEU A 16 -0.76 14.59 2.49
N ALA A 17 -1.02 13.40 1.97
CA ALA A 17 -2.32 12.74 2.08
C ALA A 17 -2.70 12.47 3.54
N SER A 18 -1.77 12.00 4.36
CA SER A 18 -1.98 11.79 5.78
C SER A 18 -2.34 13.10 6.49
N GLY A 19 -1.66 14.19 6.16
CA GLY A 19 -1.98 15.52 6.68
C GLY A 19 -3.38 15.99 6.28
N LEU A 20 -3.74 15.85 5.01
CA LEU A 20 -5.08 16.20 4.52
C LEU A 20 -6.16 15.37 5.20
N ALA A 21 -5.96 14.07 5.34
CA ALA A 21 -6.92 13.17 5.97
C ALA A 21 -7.12 13.49 7.47
N SER A 22 -6.15 14.11 8.12
CA SER A 22 -6.27 14.51 9.52
C SER A 22 -7.17 15.73 9.74
N VAL A 23 -7.41 16.53 8.69
CA VAL A 23 -8.18 17.78 8.78
C VAL A 23 -9.45 17.79 7.92
N LEU A 24 -9.61 16.84 7.01
CA LEU A 24 -10.76 16.73 6.12
C LEU A 24 -11.50 15.42 6.32
N ASP A 25 -12.83 15.49 6.32
CA ASP A 25 -13.68 14.31 6.48
C ASP A 25 -13.62 13.39 5.24
N PRO A 26 -13.87 12.08 5.43
CA PRO A 26 -13.97 11.14 4.31
C PRO A 26 -15.01 11.52 3.25
N SER A 27 -16.03 12.28 3.63
CA SER A 27 -17.04 12.79 2.70
C SER A 27 -16.53 13.91 1.81
N ASP A 28 -15.46 14.60 2.19
CA ASP A 28 -14.92 15.77 1.50
C ASP A 28 -13.62 15.49 0.75
N LEU A 29 -12.96 14.38 1.01
CA LEU A 29 -11.64 14.06 0.47
C LEU A 29 -11.58 12.62 -0.06
N ALA A 30 -11.10 12.48 -1.29
CA ALA A 30 -10.74 11.19 -1.88
C ALA A 30 -9.34 11.29 -2.48
N PHE A 31 -8.72 10.14 -2.72
CA PHE A 31 -7.38 10.05 -3.29
C PHE A 31 -7.39 9.32 -4.63
N ALA A 32 -6.62 9.83 -5.58
CA ALA A 32 -6.25 9.12 -6.80
C ALA A 32 -4.74 8.92 -6.79
N VAL A 33 -4.29 7.68 -6.92
CA VAL A 33 -2.91 7.29 -6.69
C VAL A 33 -2.23 6.88 -7.99
N ASN A 34 -0.97 7.28 -8.18
CA ASN A 34 -0.17 6.87 -9.32
C ASN A 34 0.03 5.35 -9.34
N THR A 35 -0.20 4.74 -10.49
CA THR A 35 0.05 3.31 -10.74
C THR A 35 1.16 3.08 -11.77
N GLY A 36 1.81 4.14 -12.22
CA GLY A 36 2.86 4.06 -13.24
C GLY A 36 4.10 3.28 -12.80
N ASP A 37 4.32 3.15 -11.50
CA ASP A 37 5.45 2.40 -10.94
C ASP A 37 5.05 0.99 -10.47
N ASP A 38 3.83 0.58 -10.73
CA ASP A 38 3.38 -0.78 -10.39
C ASP A 38 4.14 -1.81 -11.22
N PHE A 39 4.46 -2.94 -10.60
CA PHE A 39 5.21 -4.01 -11.25
C PHE A 39 4.84 -5.38 -10.68
N GLU A 40 5.38 -6.42 -11.29
CA GLU A 40 5.21 -7.80 -10.80
C GLU A 40 6.53 -8.34 -10.29
N HIS A 41 6.51 -8.96 -9.11
CA HIS A 41 7.69 -9.56 -8.49
C HIS A 41 7.29 -10.85 -7.79
N LEU A 42 7.99 -11.93 -8.08
CA LEU A 42 7.68 -13.28 -7.54
C LEU A 42 6.22 -13.71 -7.80
N GLY A 43 5.65 -13.29 -8.92
CA GLY A 43 4.24 -13.55 -9.23
C GLY A 43 3.25 -12.67 -8.46
N LEU A 44 3.73 -11.74 -7.66
CA LEU A 44 2.90 -10.84 -6.86
C LEU A 44 2.74 -9.49 -7.54
N LYS A 45 1.54 -8.92 -7.44
CA LYS A 45 1.25 -7.56 -7.93
C LYS A 45 1.66 -6.54 -6.89
N ILE A 46 2.68 -5.76 -7.22
CA ILE A 46 3.28 -4.73 -6.35
C ILE A 46 2.78 -3.36 -6.80
N SER A 47 2.21 -2.60 -5.87
CA SER A 47 1.70 -1.25 -6.10
C SER A 47 2.30 -0.28 -5.08
N PRO A 48 3.54 0.18 -5.31
CA PRO A 48 4.30 0.91 -4.28
C PRO A 48 3.63 2.18 -3.79
N ASP A 49 3.07 2.98 -4.69
CA ASP A 49 2.47 4.25 -4.31
C ASP A 49 1.15 4.05 -3.55
N ILE A 50 0.34 3.08 -3.96
CA ILE A 50 -0.88 2.69 -3.24
C ILE A 50 -0.52 2.22 -1.83
N ASP A 51 0.51 1.41 -1.69
CA ASP A 51 0.91 0.84 -0.40
C ASP A 51 1.48 1.90 0.53
N SER A 52 2.30 2.82 0.01
CA SER A 52 2.81 3.95 0.79
C SER A 52 1.67 4.80 1.35
N LEU A 53 0.68 5.11 0.52
CA LEU A 53 -0.50 5.85 0.94
C LEU A 53 -1.32 5.07 1.98
N THR A 54 -1.58 3.80 1.71
CA THR A 54 -2.37 2.93 2.58
C THR A 54 -1.73 2.82 3.96
N TYR A 55 -0.44 2.58 4.03
CA TYR A 55 0.26 2.49 5.32
C TYR A 55 0.25 3.82 6.07
N ALA A 56 0.44 4.93 5.37
CA ALA A 56 0.39 6.26 5.99
C ALA A 56 -0.98 6.58 6.56
N LEU A 57 -2.05 6.34 5.78
CA LEU A 57 -3.42 6.60 6.23
C LEU A 57 -3.85 5.68 7.37
N ALA A 58 -3.37 4.45 7.39
CA ALA A 58 -3.64 3.50 8.48
C ALA A 58 -2.76 3.74 9.72
N GLY A 59 -1.77 4.63 9.64
CA GLY A 59 -0.86 4.90 10.76
C GLY A 59 0.13 3.78 11.06
N ILE A 60 0.42 2.92 10.07
CA ILE A 60 1.31 1.76 10.22
C ILE A 60 2.55 1.82 9.33
N ASN A 61 2.83 2.97 8.74
CA ASN A 61 4.05 3.20 7.97
C ASN A 61 5.28 3.28 8.89
N ASN A 62 6.43 2.88 8.36
CA ASN A 62 7.70 2.99 9.07
C ASN A 62 8.27 4.41 8.91
N THR A 63 8.20 5.20 9.98
CA THR A 63 8.68 6.59 9.98
C THR A 63 10.20 6.70 10.11
N GLU A 64 10.88 5.66 10.59
CA GLU A 64 12.34 5.63 10.74
C GLU A 64 13.05 5.46 9.40
N THR A 65 12.58 4.52 8.59
CA THR A 65 13.14 4.26 7.26
C THR A 65 12.55 5.16 6.18
N GLY A 66 11.37 5.73 6.42
CA GLY A 66 10.62 6.50 5.44
C GLY A 66 9.88 5.66 4.38
N TRP A 67 9.97 4.34 4.46
CA TRP A 67 9.29 3.41 3.56
C TRP A 67 8.89 2.13 4.29
N GLY A 68 7.94 1.41 3.72
CA GLY A 68 7.49 0.14 4.27
C GLY A 68 6.59 0.26 5.48
N ARG A 69 6.34 -0.87 6.12
CA ARG A 69 5.44 -1.01 7.27
C ARG A 69 6.25 -1.09 8.57
N LYS A 70 5.78 -0.42 9.62
CA LYS A 70 6.40 -0.51 10.95
C LYS A 70 6.20 -1.90 11.56
N GLY A 71 7.12 -2.30 12.45
CA GLY A 71 7.05 -3.58 13.15
C GLY A 71 7.22 -4.79 12.23
N GLU A 72 7.93 -4.60 11.13
CA GLU A 72 8.13 -5.66 10.14
C GLU A 72 9.12 -6.72 10.60
N SER A 73 8.98 -7.93 10.04
CA SER A 73 9.91 -9.03 10.18
C SER A 73 10.34 -9.51 8.79
N TRP A 74 11.41 -10.31 8.71
CA TRP A 74 12.09 -10.63 7.45
C TRP A 74 12.34 -12.13 7.28
N ASN A 75 11.52 -12.96 7.89
CA ASN A 75 11.70 -14.42 7.88
C ASN A 75 11.56 -14.99 6.49
N PHE A 76 10.54 -14.55 5.75
CA PHE A 76 10.32 -14.98 4.37
C PHE A 76 11.52 -14.61 3.48
N LEU A 77 11.94 -13.36 3.52
CA LEU A 77 13.02 -12.87 2.67
C LEU A 77 14.35 -13.57 2.97
N THR A 78 14.64 -13.79 4.23
CA THR A 78 15.83 -14.54 4.68
C THR A 78 15.80 -15.97 4.15
N ALA A 79 14.68 -16.67 4.31
CA ALA A 79 14.54 -18.04 3.81
C ALA A 79 14.62 -18.10 2.28
N LEU A 80 14.02 -17.16 1.60
CA LEU A 80 14.08 -17.09 0.13
C LEU A 80 15.52 -16.89 -0.36
N LYS A 81 16.29 -16.05 0.32
CA LYS A 81 17.70 -15.82 0.02
C LYS A 81 18.52 -17.09 0.20
N GLU A 82 18.28 -17.84 1.26
CA GLU A 82 18.96 -19.13 1.53
C GLU A 82 18.69 -20.16 0.44
N LEU A 83 17.51 -20.10 -0.17
CA LEU A 83 17.12 -20.97 -1.29
C LEU A 83 17.66 -20.47 -2.64
N GLY A 84 18.35 -19.34 -2.69
CA GLY A 84 18.85 -18.75 -3.93
C GLY A 84 17.82 -17.96 -4.71
N GLY A 85 16.71 -17.59 -4.09
CA GLY A 85 15.65 -16.81 -4.73
C GLY A 85 16.01 -15.34 -4.90
N ASP A 86 15.14 -14.61 -5.62
CA ASP A 86 15.32 -13.20 -5.95
C ASP A 86 14.91 -12.32 -4.77
N THR A 87 15.85 -11.60 -4.18
CA THR A 87 15.66 -10.81 -2.96
C THR A 87 16.04 -9.34 -3.09
N TRP A 88 16.13 -8.82 -4.32
CA TRP A 88 16.48 -7.41 -4.53
C TRP A 88 15.43 -6.44 -3.97
N PHE A 89 14.15 -6.84 -3.99
CA PHE A 89 13.06 -6.06 -3.43
C PHE A 89 12.88 -6.39 -1.95
N GLN A 90 12.93 -5.37 -1.09
CA GLN A 90 12.81 -5.53 0.36
C GLN A 90 11.36 -5.84 0.74
N LEU A 91 11.04 -7.12 0.83
CA LEU A 91 9.71 -7.65 1.04
C LEU A 91 9.59 -8.21 2.47
N GLY A 92 9.00 -7.44 3.36
CA GLY A 92 8.75 -7.88 4.73
C GLY A 92 7.59 -8.87 4.84
N ASP A 93 7.51 -9.58 5.94
CA ASP A 93 6.51 -10.64 6.15
C ASP A 93 5.07 -10.10 6.11
N LYS A 94 4.83 -8.96 6.75
CA LYS A 94 3.50 -8.33 6.75
C LYS A 94 3.16 -7.69 5.42
N ASP A 95 4.14 -7.08 4.78
CA ASP A 95 4.01 -6.50 3.45
C ASP A 95 3.72 -7.60 2.42
N LEU A 96 4.37 -8.76 2.55
CA LEU A 96 4.09 -9.94 1.73
C LEU A 96 2.61 -10.33 1.79
N ALA A 97 2.01 -10.33 2.97
CA ALA A 97 0.60 -10.66 3.14
C ALA A 97 -0.31 -9.73 2.34
N LEU A 98 0.01 -8.44 2.31
CA LEU A 98 -0.75 -7.45 1.55
C LEU A 98 -0.62 -7.70 0.03
N HIS A 99 0.58 -7.92 -0.46
CA HIS A 99 0.82 -8.20 -1.88
C HIS A 99 0.13 -9.50 -2.33
N LEU A 100 0.21 -10.54 -1.51
CA LEU A 100 -0.45 -11.82 -1.79
C LEU A 100 -1.97 -11.65 -1.84
N HIS A 101 -2.54 -10.94 -0.88
CA HIS A 101 -3.99 -10.74 -0.81
C HIS A 101 -4.50 -9.91 -1.99
N ARG A 102 -3.80 -8.84 -2.35
CA ARG A 102 -4.10 -8.07 -3.58
C ARG A 102 -4.05 -8.95 -4.81
N THR A 103 -2.99 -9.73 -4.97
CA THR A 103 -2.79 -10.59 -6.13
C THR A 103 -3.93 -11.60 -6.26
N ASN A 104 -4.33 -12.22 -5.17
CA ASN A 104 -5.45 -13.16 -5.16
C ASN A 104 -6.75 -12.49 -5.59
N MET A 105 -7.05 -11.30 -5.08
CA MET A 105 -8.25 -10.57 -5.47
C MET A 105 -8.25 -10.20 -6.96
N LEU A 106 -7.12 -9.76 -7.49
CA LEU A 106 -6.99 -9.45 -8.91
C LEU A 106 -7.16 -10.72 -9.77
N ASN A 107 -6.61 -11.85 -9.34
CA ASN A 107 -6.77 -13.12 -10.03
C ASN A 107 -8.22 -13.65 -10.00
N GLU A 108 -8.99 -13.26 -8.98
CA GLU A 108 -10.42 -13.56 -8.88
C GLU A 108 -11.29 -12.64 -9.75
N GLY A 109 -10.69 -11.70 -10.46
CA GLY A 109 -11.39 -10.79 -11.37
C GLY A 109 -11.77 -9.43 -10.76
N LYS A 110 -11.34 -9.12 -9.55
CA LYS A 110 -11.55 -7.79 -8.96
C LYS A 110 -10.63 -6.77 -9.62
N THR A 111 -11.11 -5.53 -9.68
CA THR A 111 -10.28 -4.41 -10.13
C THR A 111 -9.28 -4.00 -9.06
N LEU A 112 -8.23 -3.28 -9.46
CA LEU A 112 -7.27 -2.74 -8.51
C LEU A 112 -7.94 -1.79 -7.50
N THR A 113 -8.89 -0.98 -7.94
CA THR A 113 -9.68 -0.11 -7.07
C THR A 113 -10.47 -0.90 -6.03
N GLU A 114 -11.15 -1.97 -6.45
CA GLU A 114 -11.90 -2.83 -5.53
C GLU A 114 -10.99 -3.53 -4.52
N ALA A 115 -9.83 -4.03 -4.96
CA ALA A 115 -8.85 -4.66 -4.07
C ALA A 115 -8.28 -3.66 -3.07
N THR A 116 -7.96 -2.44 -3.52
CA THR A 116 -7.45 -1.36 -2.66
C THR A 116 -8.49 -0.97 -1.61
N GLU A 117 -9.74 -0.79 -2.01
CA GLU A 117 -10.84 -0.46 -1.09
C GLU A 117 -11.02 -1.55 -0.02
N ALA A 118 -11.00 -2.82 -0.41
CA ALA A 118 -11.13 -3.93 0.52
C ALA A 118 -10.01 -3.95 1.57
N ILE A 119 -8.77 -3.75 1.14
CA ILE A 119 -7.61 -3.70 2.03
C ILE A 119 -7.68 -2.47 2.95
N ALA A 120 -7.96 -1.30 2.38
CA ALA A 120 -8.04 -0.06 3.14
C ALA A 120 -9.12 -0.12 4.23
N THR A 121 -10.28 -0.66 3.91
CA THR A 121 -11.38 -0.84 4.87
C THR A 121 -10.95 -1.73 6.05
N LYS A 122 -10.27 -2.83 5.78
CA LYS A 122 -9.77 -3.74 6.83
C LYS A 122 -8.71 -3.08 7.72
N LEU A 123 -7.96 -2.13 7.19
CA LEU A 123 -6.97 -1.37 7.95
C LEU A 123 -7.55 -0.13 8.65
N GLY A 124 -8.86 0.07 8.59
CA GLY A 124 -9.55 1.16 9.26
C GLY A 124 -9.51 2.49 8.53
N ILE A 125 -9.13 2.51 7.28
CA ILE A 125 -9.10 3.72 6.45
C ILE A 125 -10.52 4.02 5.98
N ARG A 126 -10.98 5.24 6.21
CA ARG A 126 -12.33 5.70 5.86
C ARG A 126 -12.36 6.55 4.60
N HIS A 127 -11.26 7.17 4.24
CA HIS A 127 -11.17 7.98 3.03
C HIS A 127 -11.10 7.11 1.77
N PRO A 128 -11.86 7.42 0.71
CA PRO A 128 -11.78 6.67 -0.56
C PRO A 128 -10.41 6.80 -1.22
N ILE A 129 -9.94 5.67 -1.73
CA ILE A 129 -8.69 5.58 -2.50
C ILE A 129 -9.01 5.00 -3.87
#